data_e956811eeeed66b8a7cce607239f0768
#
_entry.id   e956811eeeed66b8a7cce607239f0768
#
_cell.length_a   1.000
_cell.length_b   1.000
_cell.length_c   1.000
_cell.angle_alpha   90.00
_cell.angle_beta   90.00
_cell.angle_gamma   90.00
#
_symmetry.space_group_name_H-M   'P 1'
#
loop_
_entity.id
_entity.type
_entity.pdbx_description
1 polymer ?
#
loop_
_entity_poly.entity_id
_entity_poly.type
_entity_poly.pdbx_seq_one_letter_code
_entity_poly.pdbx_strand_id
1 'polypeptide(L)'
;MDLGSEVKVIRYEDFGAVGDGITDDSAAIRAAHNAANEAGLPVLARKDASYYIGSLESTIVVKTSTDWNGAQLIFDDSTIHWESNLRTTYVFTVNPDVEPTSIPVPEGLTLSKGQTNVGLSFDKPCMIKIESAGDKIYRRYGENANGGVDKNEMILVDEDGNVDPTTPIQYNYSTVTKITVYSTDDAPVSIGNARIKTVVPQPKKIDPDYDNHYCYYGRGIAVRRSNTTLYDIKHSIEGEDMTIEIDRNGDGIIDFWGADRSYGVPYIGFFYFVGCNKATLTDSLLQGHQAYSFWQGATRNEPGNIRNEMGSYDLNATDCINLSLLNLTQYENKETGEVITNRKMYHGVMGSNFCRNVVMDNCYVDRFDSHQGVHNARITNCTLGFGILVIGGGELYVENVHRVGGNAFIHLRMDYNSVFDGDVTVKNCRCGEQMKILIEGRWVKFYNGLDNHVTNNLTVDGLVCDSGEFAFYSIRNLEPTSTTDDVNRLYLPEKIVASNVFAADGVTPLVPEISEQKDAFSATKLIIK
;
A
#
# COMPACT_ATOMS: atom_id res chain seq x y z
N MET A 1 22.49 17.26 -42.77
CA MET A 1 23.26 16.42 -41.83
C MET A 1 23.01 16.98 -40.44
N ASP A 2 22.05 16.43 -39.80
CA ASP A 2 21.73 16.83 -38.42
C ASP A 2 22.58 15.97 -37.51
N LEU A 3 23.61 16.57 -36.96
CA LEU A 3 24.43 15.92 -35.95
C LEU A 3 23.57 15.91 -34.69
N GLY A 4 23.00 14.74 -34.38
CA GLY A 4 22.22 14.54 -33.19
C GLY A 4 22.97 15.13 -31.99
N SER A 5 22.34 16.09 -31.33
CA SER A 5 22.86 16.63 -30.09
C SER A 5 22.97 15.47 -29.08
N GLU A 6 24.18 15.10 -28.71
CA GLU A 6 24.37 14.19 -27.57
C GLU A 6 23.59 14.73 -26.37
N VAL A 7 22.67 13.94 -25.89
CA VAL A 7 21.92 14.31 -24.68
C VAL A 7 22.94 14.44 -23.54
N LYS A 8 23.12 15.63 -23.03
CA LYS A 8 24.00 15.84 -21.86
C LYS A 8 23.41 15.09 -20.66
N VAL A 9 24.20 14.27 -20.04
CA VAL A 9 23.83 13.49 -18.84
C VAL A 9 24.88 13.71 -17.76
N ILE A 10 24.46 13.60 -16.52
CA ILE A 10 25.35 13.57 -15.37
C ILE A 10 25.69 12.10 -15.06
N ARG A 11 26.96 11.82 -14.78
CA ARG A 11 27.43 10.49 -14.41
C ARG A 11 28.03 10.49 -13.02
N TYR A 12 27.86 9.41 -12.28
CA TYR A 12 28.39 9.28 -10.92
C TYR A 12 29.92 9.34 -10.91
N GLU A 13 30.56 8.77 -11.94
CA GLU A 13 32.00 8.73 -12.10
C GLU A 13 32.63 10.13 -12.24
N ASP A 14 31.89 11.08 -12.83
CA ASP A 14 32.34 12.48 -12.97
C ASP A 14 32.49 13.18 -11.60
N PHE A 15 31.90 12.60 -10.57
CA PHE A 15 31.95 13.07 -9.17
C PHE A 15 32.77 12.16 -8.27
N GLY A 16 33.47 11.17 -8.84
CA GLY A 16 34.39 10.30 -8.12
C GLY A 16 33.81 8.98 -7.63
N ALA A 17 32.63 8.58 -8.08
CA ALA A 17 32.12 7.25 -7.77
C ALA A 17 32.98 6.16 -8.42
N VAL A 18 33.30 5.11 -7.66
CA VAL A 18 34.12 3.99 -8.10
C VAL A 18 33.26 2.87 -8.70
N GLY A 19 32.14 2.56 -8.05
CA GLY A 19 31.20 1.53 -8.51
C GLY A 19 31.78 0.13 -8.50
N ASP A 20 32.62 -0.20 -7.49
CA ASP A 20 33.25 -1.51 -7.30
C ASP A 20 32.52 -2.41 -6.29
N GLY A 21 31.44 -1.91 -5.67
CA GLY A 21 30.66 -2.60 -4.65
C GLY A 21 31.28 -2.60 -3.24
N ILE A 22 32.38 -1.89 -3.03
CA ILE A 22 33.14 -1.86 -1.78
C ILE A 22 33.40 -0.43 -1.32
N THR A 23 33.85 0.43 -2.25
CA THR A 23 34.12 1.84 -1.98
C THR A 23 32.81 2.58 -1.74
N ASP A 24 32.75 3.39 -0.67
CA ASP A 24 31.55 4.15 -0.38
C ASP A 24 31.36 5.30 -1.39
N ASP A 25 30.38 5.13 -2.26
CA ASP A 25 30.03 6.06 -3.32
C ASP A 25 28.98 7.13 -2.88
N SER A 26 28.53 7.11 -1.64
CA SER A 26 27.45 7.96 -1.13
C SER A 26 27.64 9.44 -1.42
N ALA A 27 28.86 9.95 -1.18
CA ALA A 27 29.19 11.36 -1.39
C ALA A 27 29.19 11.74 -2.88
N ALA A 28 29.75 10.88 -3.73
CA ALA A 28 29.82 11.09 -5.18
C ALA A 28 28.43 11.06 -5.82
N ILE A 29 27.59 10.10 -5.44
CA ILE A 29 26.19 9.98 -5.91
C ILE A 29 25.40 11.21 -5.49
N ARG A 30 25.53 11.68 -4.26
CA ARG A 30 24.89 12.91 -3.77
C ARG A 30 25.31 14.13 -4.58
N ALA A 31 26.61 14.29 -4.82
CA ALA A 31 27.14 15.41 -5.58
C ALA A 31 26.63 15.40 -7.03
N ALA A 32 26.56 14.22 -7.66
CA ALA A 32 26.01 14.05 -9.00
C ALA A 32 24.53 14.44 -9.07
N HIS A 33 23.70 13.98 -8.13
CA HIS A 33 22.28 14.36 -8.09
C HIS A 33 22.08 15.85 -7.80
N ASN A 34 22.91 16.47 -6.94
CA ASN A 34 22.85 17.92 -6.73
C ASN A 34 23.13 18.67 -8.03
N ALA A 35 24.19 18.31 -8.75
CA ALA A 35 24.52 18.92 -10.03
C ALA A 35 23.43 18.68 -11.10
N ALA A 36 22.87 17.47 -11.14
CA ALA A 36 21.75 17.12 -12.03
C ALA A 36 20.51 17.97 -11.75
N ASN A 37 20.14 18.12 -10.47
CA ASN A 37 19.02 18.92 -10.04
C ASN A 37 19.19 20.42 -10.38
N GLU A 38 20.40 20.96 -10.21
CA GLU A 38 20.71 22.35 -10.56
C GLU A 38 20.69 22.59 -12.08
N ALA A 39 21.22 21.64 -12.84
CA ALA A 39 21.32 21.77 -14.29
C ALA A 39 20.04 21.36 -15.04
N GLY A 40 19.09 20.70 -14.38
CA GLY A 40 17.92 20.08 -15.01
C GLY A 40 18.30 18.93 -15.96
N LEU A 41 19.42 18.24 -15.72
CA LEU A 41 19.94 17.19 -16.57
C LEU A 41 19.64 15.81 -15.98
N PRO A 42 19.41 14.78 -16.82
CA PRO A 42 19.23 13.42 -16.33
C PRO A 42 20.53 12.82 -15.82
N VAL A 43 20.40 11.85 -14.91
CA VAL A 43 21.49 11.03 -14.42
C VAL A 43 21.51 9.71 -15.17
N LEU A 44 22.70 9.27 -15.61
CA LEU A 44 22.92 7.97 -16.21
C LEU A 44 24.07 7.28 -15.51
N ALA A 45 23.80 6.16 -14.84
CA ALA A 45 24.82 5.36 -14.19
C ALA A 45 25.62 4.52 -15.20
N ARG A 46 26.80 4.09 -14.80
CA ARG A 46 27.60 3.16 -15.60
C ARG A 46 26.98 1.77 -15.55
N LYS A 47 26.79 1.19 -16.71
CA LYS A 47 26.34 -0.18 -16.85
C LYS A 47 27.29 -1.15 -16.10
N ASP A 48 26.69 -2.16 -15.47
CA ASP A 48 27.41 -3.20 -14.73
C ASP A 48 28.26 -2.69 -13.53
N ALA A 49 28.08 -1.42 -13.12
CA ALA A 49 28.66 -0.92 -11.89
C ALA A 49 27.94 -1.48 -10.66
N SER A 50 28.66 -1.50 -9.53
CA SER A 50 28.08 -1.83 -8.23
C SER A 50 28.40 -0.69 -7.26
N TYR A 51 27.41 0.20 -7.02
CA TYR A 51 27.59 1.35 -6.15
C TYR A 51 27.23 0.99 -4.71
N TYR A 52 28.18 1.19 -3.80
CA TYR A 52 27.97 0.96 -2.37
C TYR A 52 27.62 2.26 -1.67
N ILE A 53 26.51 2.25 -0.93
CA ILE A 53 25.98 3.38 -0.15
C ILE A 53 26.02 2.97 1.32
N GLY A 54 27.14 3.26 1.98
CA GLY A 54 27.43 2.85 3.35
C GLY A 54 27.31 3.97 4.39
N SER A 55 27.45 5.24 3.96
CA SER A 55 27.43 6.39 4.87
C SER A 55 26.40 7.41 4.42
N LEU A 56 25.18 7.28 4.93
CA LEU A 56 24.10 8.18 4.57
C LEU A 56 23.70 9.06 5.77
N GLU A 57 24.23 10.27 5.85
CA GLU A 57 23.85 11.24 6.89
C GLU A 57 22.46 11.88 6.63
N SER A 58 22.06 11.97 5.36
CA SER A 58 20.78 12.52 4.91
C SER A 58 20.38 11.91 3.57
N THR A 59 19.10 12.03 3.21
CA THR A 59 18.60 11.51 1.91
C THR A 59 19.31 12.14 0.71
N ILE A 60 19.44 11.40 -0.37
CA ILE A 60 19.88 11.91 -1.68
C ILE A 60 18.63 12.41 -2.41
N VAL A 61 18.59 13.71 -2.69
CA VAL A 61 17.45 14.35 -3.34
C VAL A 61 17.52 14.18 -4.86
N VAL A 62 16.46 13.67 -5.46
CA VAL A 62 16.31 13.48 -6.90
C VAL A 62 15.18 14.35 -7.41
N LYS A 63 15.46 15.18 -8.45
CA LYS A 63 14.46 16.00 -9.16
C LYS A 63 14.46 15.78 -10.67
N THR A 64 15.39 14.99 -11.17
CA THR A 64 15.54 14.71 -12.61
C THR A 64 15.47 13.21 -12.88
N SER A 65 15.17 12.85 -14.12
CA SER A 65 15.16 11.44 -14.53
C SER A 65 16.50 10.78 -14.26
N THR A 66 16.46 9.54 -13.78
CA THR A 66 17.65 8.77 -13.41
C THR A 66 17.52 7.36 -13.97
N ASP A 67 18.42 7.00 -14.86
CA ASP A 67 18.57 5.64 -15.36
C ASP A 67 19.80 5.01 -14.72
N TRP A 68 19.59 4.01 -13.86
CA TRP A 68 20.71 3.25 -13.27
C TRP A 68 21.32 2.22 -14.22
N ASN A 69 20.75 2.09 -15.44
CA ASN A 69 21.35 1.34 -16.54
C ASN A 69 21.71 -0.12 -16.19
N GLY A 70 20.90 -0.76 -15.35
CA GLY A 70 21.12 -2.12 -14.88
C GLY A 70 22.21 -2.26 -13.78
N ALA A 71 22.73 -1.16 -13.28
CA ALA A 71 23.71 -1.17 -12.17
C ALA A 71 23.12 -1.78 -10.89
N GLN A 72 23.99 -2.30 -10.06
CA GLN A 72 23.67 -2.68 -8.70
C GLN A 72 23.86 -1.50 -7.75
N LEU A 73 22.90 -1.29 -6.84
CA LEU A 73 23.06 -0.39 -5.70
C LEU A 73 23.01 -1.23 -4.42
N ILE A 74 23.95 -1.04 -3.53
CA ILE A 74 24.03 -1.73 -2.24
C ILE A 74 23.74 -0.69 -1.16
N PHE A 75 22.60 -0.82 -0.50
CA PHE A 75 22.23 0.02 0.64
C PHE A 75 22.65 -0.69 1.92
N ASP A 76 23.71 -0.21 2.55
CA ASP A 76 24.20 -0.82 3.79
C ASP A 76 23.55 -0.15 5.01
N ASP A 77 22.51 -0.78 5.48
CA ASP A 77 21.79 -0.39 6.70
C ASP A 77 22.26 -1.20 7.93
N SER A 78 23.31 -2.02 7.81
CA SER A 78 23.76 -2.95 8.85
C SER A 78 24.13 -2.27 10.19
N THR A 79 24.48 -0.99 10.14
CA THR A 79 24.82 -0.17 11.32
C THR A 79 23.69 0.71 11.81
N ILE A 80 22.53 0.71 11.16
CA ILE A 80 21.39 1.54 11.60
C ILE A 80 20.81 0.97 12.87
N HIS A 81 20.98 1.72 13.95
CA HIS A 81 20.40 1.39 15.24
C HIS A 81 18.95 1.89 15.34
N TRP A 82 18.12 1.18 16.08
CA TRP A 82 16.70 1.54 16.25
C TRP A 82 16.46 2.94 16.85
N GLU A 83 17.42 3.47 17.61
CA GLU A 83 17.39 4.86 18.14
C GLU A 83 17.91 5.90 17.13
N SER A 84 18.44 5.46 15.98
CA SER A 84 18.99 6.38 14.99
C SER A 84 17.91 7.19 14.30
N ASN A 85 18.12 8.50 14.16
CA ASN A 85 17.28 9.37 13.34
C ASN A 85 17.27 8.95 11.86
N LEU A 86 18.26 8.17 11.43
CA LEU A 86 18.34 7.63 10.06
C LEU A 86 17.28 6.59 9.74
N ARG A 87 16.60 6.02 10.74
CA ARG A 87 15.52 5.03 10.54
C ARG A 87 14.37 5.54 9.69
N THR A 88 14.13 6.85 9.68
CA THR A 88 13.08 7.48 8.87
C THR A 88 13.65 8.24 7.67
N THR A 89 14.95 8.11 7.41
CA THR A 89 15.63 8.75 6.30
C THR A 89 15.71 7.79 5.13
N TYR A 90 14.99 8.06 4.06
CA TYR A 90 15.09 7.30 2.82
C TYR A 90 16.42 7.54 2.13
N VAL A 91 16.95 6.52 1.45
CA VAL A 91 18.21 6.64 0.70
C VAL A 91 18.06 7.66 -0.41
N PHE A 92 16.99 7.52 -1.20
CA PHE A 92 16.62 8.50 -2.22
C PHE A 92 15.25 9.11 -1.91
N THR A 93 15.13 10.41 -2.13
CA THR A 93 13.84 11.10 -2.08
C THR A 93 13.61 11.88 -3.37
N VAL A 94 12.56 11.52 -4.10
CA VAL A 94 12.12 12.23 -5.30
C VAL A 94 11.24 13.39 -4.87
N ASN A 95 11.83 14.58 -4.83
CA ASN A 95 11.15 15.77 -4.33
C ASN A 95 10.42 16.55 -5.44
N PRO A 96 9.31 17.19 -5.11
CA PRO A 96 8.62 18.10 -6.03
C PRO A 96 9.51 19.33 -6.34
N ASP A 97 9.20 20.04 -7.42
CA ASP A 97 9.88 21.29 -7.74
C ASP A 97 9.48 22.39 -6.76
N VAL A 98 8.23 22.38 -6.31
CA VAL A 98 7.68 23.29 -5.29
C VAL A 98 7.21 22.49 -4.09
N GLU A 99 7.77 22.75 -2.92
CA GLU A 99 7.36 22.08 -1.67
C GLU A 99 5.92 22.44 -1.30
N PRO A 100 5.16 21.50 -0.71
CA PRO A 100 3.80 21.76 -0.26
C PRO A 100 3.71 22.90 0.74
N THR A 101 2.70 23.75 0.60
CA THR A 101 2.53 24.95 1.42
C THR A 101 1.15 25.01 2.07
N SER A 102 1.10 25.29 3.37
CA SER A 102 -0.18 25.55 4.04
C SER A 102 -0.67 26.96 3.73
N ILE A 103 -1.95 27.08 3.44
CA ILE A 103 -2.62 28.37 3.18
C ILE A 103 -3.51 28.77 4.35
N PRO A 104 -3.81 30.07 4.53
CA PRO A 104 -4.79 30.53 5.50
C PRO A 104 -6.17 29.90 5.23
N VAL A 105 -6.80 29.40 6.29
CA VAL A 105 -8.16 28.87 6.24
C VAL A 105 -9.13 29.97 6.71
N PRO A 106 -10.18 30.30 5.94
CA PRO A 106 -11.21 31.23 6.40
C PRO A 106 -11.86 30.76 7.72
N GLU A 107 -12.09 31.69 8.62
CA GLU A 107 -12.76 31.41 9.89
C GLU A 107 -14.16 30.80 9.64
N GLY A 108 -14.42 29.66 10.28
CA GLY A 108 -15.71 28.98 10.14
C GLY A 108 -15.89 28.23 8.82
N LEU A 109 -14.84 28.00 8.04
CA LEU A 109 -14.97 27.17 6.82
C LEU A 109 -15.48 25.79 7.16
N THR A 110 -16.59 25.42 6.52
CA THR A 110 -17.21 24.10 6.57
C THR A 110 -17.28 23.50 5.18
N LEU A 111 -17.22 22.18 5.08
CA LEU A 111 -17.41 21.46 3.82
C LEU A 111 -18.38 20.31 4.02
N SER A 112 -19.16 20.00 2.99
CA SER A 112 -20.10 18.89 3.02
C SER A 112 -19.67 17.77 2.08
N LYS A 113 -19.98 16.53 2.45
CA LYS A 113 -19.80 15.38 1.55
C LYS A 113 -20.48 15.63 0.21
N GLY A 114 -19.74 15.45 -0.88
CA GLY A 114 -20.21 15.69 -2.25
C GLY A 114 -20.26 17.15 -2.68
N GLN A 115 -19.83 18.10 -1.86
CA GLN A 115 -19.71 19.50 -2.27
C GLN A 115 -18.75 19.66 -3.44
N THR A 116 -19.12 20.43 -4.45
CA THR A 116 -18.41 20.53 -5.73
C THR A 116 -17.46 21.73 -5.84
N ASN A 117 -17.43 22.60 -4.84
CA ASN A 117 -16.51 23.74 -4.79
C ASN A 117 -16.13 24.00 -3.33
N VAL A 118 -14.84 24.20 -3.06
CA VAL A 118 -14.32 24.39 -1.69
C VAL A 118 -14.45 25.83 -1.17
N GLY A 119 -14.89 26.77 -2.00
CA GLY A 119 -15.03 28.17 -1.64
C GLY A 119 -13.71 28.93 -1.53
N LEU A 120 -12.66 28.43 -2.16
CA LEU A 120 -11.32 29.03 -2.20
C LEU A 120 -10.85 29.10 -3.65
N SER A 121 -9.91 30.01 -3.92
CA SER A 121 -9.25 30.12 -5.24
C SER A 121 -7.77 29.81 -5.12
N PHE A 122 -7.19 29.30 -6.18
CA PHE A 122 -5.81 28.87 -6.27
C PHE A 122 -5.13 29.50 -7.50
N ASP A 123 -3.81 29.62 -7.50
CA ASP A 123 -3.08 30.19 -8.65
C ASP A 123 -3.14 29.29 -9.88
N LYS A 124 -3.32 28.00 -9.69
CA LYS A 124 -3.40 26.97 -10.72
C LYS A 124 -4.08 25.70 -10.18
N PRO A 125 -4.51 24.78 -11.05
CA PRO A 125 -5.02 23.48 -10.59
C PRO A 125 -4.00 22.79 -9.68
N CYS A 126 -4.47 22.23 -8.58
CA CYS A 126 -3.60 21.66 -7.56
C CYS A 126 -4.28 20.52 -6.81
N MET A 127 -3.51 19.85 -6.00
CA MET A 127 -4.00 18.89 -5.02
C MET A 127 -4.00 19.56 -3.65
N ILE A 128 -5.07 19.43 -2.90
CA ILE A 128 -5.16 19.97 -1.55
C ILE A 128 -5.41 18.87 -0.54
N LYS A 129 -4.75 18.97 0.63
CA LYS A 129 -5.11 18.21 1.82
C LYS A 129 -5.96 19.08 2.72
N ILE A 130 -7.16 18.58 3.03
CA ILE A 130 -8.11 19.18 3.96
C ILE A 130 -7.99 18.44 5.28
N GLU A 131 -7.84 19.17 6.38
CA GLU A 131 -7.70 18.60 7.73
C GLU A 131 -8.65 19.28 8.72
N SER A 132 -9.21 18.46 9.66
CA SER A 132 -10.05 18.95 10.77
C SER A 132 -9.47 18.44 12.09
N ALA A 133 -8.67 19.26 12.76
CA ALA A 133 -8.04 18.88 14.03
C ALA A 133 -9.09 18.60 15.12
N GLY A 134 -8.92 17.48 15.80
CA GLY A 134 -9.81 17.05 16.88
C GLY A 134 -11.03 16.24 16.43
N ASP A 135 -11.42 16.30 15.16
CA ASP A 135 -12.47 15.44 14.60
C ASP A 135 -11.84 14.12 14.15
N LYS A 136 -11.98 13.06 14.96
CA LYS A 136 -11.25 11.81 14.81
C LYS A 136 -11.99 10.80 13.95
N ILE A 137 -11.26 10.18 13.03
CA ILE A 137 -11.71 9.04 12.21
C ILE A 137 -10.76 7.85 12.33
N TYR A 138 -11.16 6.71 11.78
CA TYR A 138 -10.36 5.49 11.76
C TYR A 138 -9.83 5.07 13.14
N ARG A 139 -10.69 5.17 14.17
CA ARG A 139 -10.36 4.67 15.50
C ARG A 139 -10.32 3.16 15.49
N ARG A 140 -9.25 2.62 16.04
CA ARG A 140 -9.11 1.17 16.22
C ARG A 140 -9.60 0.75 17.58
N TYR A 141 -10.05 -0.50 17.68
CA TYR A 141 -10.40 -1.14 18.94
C TYR A 141 -9.63 -2.47 19.10
N GLY A 142 -9.69 -3.06 20.30
CA GLY A 142 -8.96 -4.27 20.64
C GLY A 142 -7.54 -4.01 21.09
N GLU A 143 -6.64 -4.96 20.87
CA GLU A 143 -5.26 -4.91 21.36
C GLU A 143 -4.45 -3.70 20.85
N ASN A 144 -4.75 -3.25 19.63
CA ASN A 144 -4.10 -2.09 19.00
C ASN A 144 -5.00 -0.84 19.03
N ALA A 145 -5.86 -0.72 20.05
CA ALA A 145 -6.74 0.43 20.17
C ALA A 145 -5.96 1.76 20.19
N ASN A 146 -6.49 2.75 19.49
CA ASN A 146 -5.92 4.10 19.43
C ASN A 146 -7.01 5.17 19.44
N GLY A 147 -6.60 6.43 19.58
CA GLY A 147 -7.50 7.58 19.57
C GLY A 147 -8.06 7.95 18.18
N GLY A 148 -7.64 7.26 17.14
CA GLY A 148 -7.93 7.63 15.75
C GLY A 148 -6.99 8.71 15.23
N VAL A 149 -7.14 9.00 13.94
CA VAL A 149 -6.44 10.09 13.26
C VAL A 149 -7.38 11.27 13.09
N ASP A 150 -6.84 12.47 12.95
CA ASP A 150 -7.63 13.64 12.60
C ASP A 150 -8.23 13.45 11.21
N LYS A 151 -9.51 13.83 11.06
CA LYS A 151 -10.22 13.75 9.79
C LYS A 151 -9.46 14.51 8.72
N ASN A 152 -9.13 13.85 7.64
CA ASN A 152 -8.41 14.42 6.54
C ASN A 152 -8.71 13.71 5.22
N GLU A 153 -8.51 14.40 4.11
CA GLU A 153 -8.59 13.85 2.77
C GLU A 153 -7.81 14.69 1.76
N MET A 154 -7.40 14.04 0.68
CA MET A 154 -6.76 14.67 -0.47
C MET A 154 -7.77 14.79 -1.61
N ILE A 155 -7.87 15.96 -2.24
CA ILE A 155 -8.70 16.19 -3.42
C ILE A 155 -7.96 17.01 -4.48
N LEU A 156 -8.39 16.90 -5.73
CA LEU A 156 -7.96 17.77 -6.81
C LEU A 156 -8.95 18.92 -6.98
N VAL A 157 -8.42 20.12 -7.19
CA VAL A 157 -9.23 21.33 -7.43
C VAL A 157 -8.64 22.13 -8.59
N ASP A 158 -9.50 22.87 -9.30
CA ASP A 158 -9.08 23.88 -10.28
C ASP A 158 -8.79 25.24 -9.62
N GLU A 159 -8.48 26.27 -10.41
CA GLU A 159 -8.15 27.62 -9.95
C GLU A 159 -9.30 28.28 -9.20
N ASP A 160 -10.54 27.96 -9.57
CA ASP A 160 -11.76 28.50 -8.94
C ASP A 160 -12.22 27.67 -7.71
N GLY A 161 -11.46 26.64 -7.33
CA GLY A 161 -11.75 25.74 -6.22
C GLY A 161 -12.84 24.72 -6.50
N ASN A 162 -13.17 24.49 -7.80
CA ASN A 162 -14.07 23.40 -8.14
C ASN A 162 -13.37 22.06 -7.93
N VAL A 163 -14.05 21.15 -7.27
CA VAL A 163 -13.57 19.82 -6.95
C VAL A 163 -13.64 18.92 -8.19
N ASP A 164 -12.54 18.27 -8.50
CA ASP A 164 -12.50 17.26 -9.58
C ASP A 164 -13.48 16.11 -9.25
N PRO A 165 -14.41 15.76 -10.15
CA PRO A 165 -15.39 14.69 -9.93
C PRO A 165 -14.77 13.32 -9.59
N THR A 166 -13.53 13.08 -9.95
CA THR A 166 -12.82 11.83 -9.62
C THR A 166 -12.30 11.79 -8.18
N THR A 167 -12.32 12.94 -7.49
CA THR A 167 -11.90 13.07 -6.10
C THR A 167 -12.91 13.82 -5.24
N PRO A 168 -14.19 13.40 -5.19
CA PRO A 168 -15.23 14.10 -4.46
C PRO A 168 -14.90 14.20 -2.97
N ILE A 169 -15.41 15.25 -2.29
CA ILE A 169 -15.33 15.37 -0.83
C ILE A 169 -16.10 14.21 -0.20
N GLN A 170 -15.45 13.46 0.68
CA GLN A 170 -16.00 12.24 1.29
C GLN A 170 -16.63 12.48 2.64
N TYR A 171 -16.17 13.49 3.36
CA TYR A 171 -16.58 13.72 4.73
C TYR A 171 -17.28 15.07 4.90
N ASN A 172 -18.16 15.15 5.89
CA ASN A 172 -18.64 16.44 6.38
C ASN A 172 -17.60 17.02 7.34
N TYR A 173 -17.16 18.24 7.09
CA TYR A 173 -16.26 19.01 7.94
C TYR A 173 -17.07 20.12 8.61
N SER A 174 -17.32 19.99 9.90
CA SER A 174 -17.93 21.04 10.71
C SER A 174 -16.98 22.23 10.93
N THR A 175 -15.70 21.99 10.79
CA THR A 175 -14.63 22.99 10.83
C THR A 175 -13.44 22.45 10.05
N VAL A 176 -12.97 23.21 9.08
CA VAL A 176 -11.67 22.96 8.44
C VAL A 176 -10.62 23.74 9.20
N THR A 177 -9.56 23.07 9.68
CA THR A 177 -8.53 23.71 10.51
C THR A 177 -7.23 23.93 9.75
N LYS A 178 -7.00 23.18 8.67
CA LYS A 178 -5.79 23.30 7.86
C LYS A 178 -6.04 22.87 6.43
N ILE A 179 -5.45 23.61 5.49
CA ILE A 179 -5.37 23.26 4.08
C ILE A 179 -3.91 23.34 3.64
N THR A 180 -3.39 22.25 3.07
CA THR A 180 -2.07 22.21 2.47
C THR A 180 -2.20 22.00 0.98
N VAL A 181 -1.53 22.84 0.20
CA VAL A 181 -1.53 22.83 -1.27
C VAL A 181 -0.30 22.09 -1.78
N TYR A 182 -0.50 21.19 -2.71
CA TYR A 182 0.53 20.39 -3.38
C TYR A 182 0.49 20.69 -4.89
N SER A 183 1.64 20.87 -5.50
CA SER A 183 1.75 21.00 -6.96
C SER A 183 1.41 19.67 -7.65
N THR A 184 0.73 19.75 -8.79
CA THR A 184 0.43 18.60 -9.67
C THR A 184 1.06 18.71 -11.05
N ASP A 185 1.76 19.81 -11.33
CA ASP A 185 2.33 20.15 -12.63
C ASP A 185 3.85 19.93 -12.73
N ASP A 186 4.43 19.20 -11.78
CA ASP A 186 5.82 18.76 -11.90
C ASP A 186 6.08 18.10 -13.25
N ALA A 187 7.19 18.46 -13.89
CA ALA A 187 7.60 17.79 -15.13
C ALA A 187 7.78 16.28 -14.88
N PRO A 188 7.34 15.41 -15.79
CA PRO A 188 7.50 13.97 -15.62
C PRO A 188 8.95 13.56 -15.45
N VAL A 189 9.20 12.68 -14.47
CA VAL A 189 10.51 12.06 -14.25
C VAL A 189 10.36 10.55 -14.19
N SER A 190 11.38 9.85 -14.73
CA SER A 190 11.45 8.38 -14.68
C SER A 190 12.74 7.98 -13.98
N ILE A 191 12.65 7.09 -13.00
CA ILE A 191 13.76 6.66 -12.17
C ILE A 191 13.72 5.14 -12.08
N GLY A 192 14.81 4.47 -12.45
CA GLY A 192 14.78 3.01 -12.39
C GLY A 192 15.90 2.29 -13.11
N ASN A 193 15.61 1.07 -13.57
CA ASN A 193 16.52 0.16 -14.23
C ASN A 193 17.72 -0.19 -13.31
N ALA A 194 17.39 -0.74 -12.11
CA ALA A 194 18.39 -1.07 -11.10
C ALA A 194 18.14 -2.41 -10.42
N ARG A 195 19.22 -2.99 -9.94
CA ARG A 195 19.18 -4.03 -8.92
C ARG A 195 19.61 -3.43 -7.58
N ILE A 196 18.72 -3.44 -6.60
CA ILE A 196 18.99 -2.84 -5.30
C ILE A 196 19.05 -3.95 -4.25
N LYS A 197 20.17 -4.01 -3.55
CA LYS A 197 20.37 -4.95 -2.46
C LYS A 197 20.48 -4.17 -1.15
N THR A 198 19.65 -4.48 -0.17
CA THR A 198 19.74 -3.91 1.18
C THR A 198 20.47 -4.90 2.10
N VAL A 199 21.49 -4.41 2.79
CA VAL A 199 22.16 -5.12 3.88
C VAL A 199 21.54 -4.64 5.17
N VAL A 200 20.79 -5.50 5.85
CA VAL A 200 20.03 -5.12 7.05
C VAL A 200 20.81 -5.38 8.33
N PRO A 201 20.51 -4.67 9.44
CA PRO A 201 21.08 -4.96 10.74
C PRO A 201 20.79 -6.41 11.13
N GLN A 202 21.85 -7.11 11.57
CA GLN A 202 21.73 -8.47 12.10
C GLN A 202 21.88 -8.40 13.63
N PRO A 203 20.82 -8.45 14.43
CA PRO A 203 20.94 -8.46 15.87
C PRO A 203 21.74 -9.70 16.30
N LYS A 204 22.79 -9.48 17.06
CA LYS A 204 23.68 -10.55 17.53
C LYS A 204 23.01 -11.54 18.49
N LYS A 205 21.85 -11.18 19.03
CA LYS A 205 21.07 -11.98 19.97
C LYS A 205 19.63 -11.49 20.01
N ILE A 206 18.69 -12.43 20.08
CA ILE A 206 17.31 -12.12 20.45
C ILE A 206 17.35 -11.67 21.91
N ASP A 207 17.24 -10.37 22.13
CA ASP A 207 17.14 -9.80 23.46
C ASP A 207 15.65 -9.74 23.81
N PRO A 208 15.20 -10.39 24.90
CA PRO A 208 13.81 -10.33 25.32
C PRO A 208 13.35 -8.90 25.67
N ASP A 209 14.27 -7.99 25.94
CA ASP A 209 13.97 -6.57 26.16
C ASP A 209 13.95 -5.77 24.85
N TYR A 210 14.16 -6.41 23.70
CA TYR A 210 14.06 -5.79 22.39
C TYR A 210 12.60 -5.46 22.08
N ASP A 211 12.31 -4.17 22.09
CA ASP A 211 11.01 -3.65 21.74
C ASP A 211 10.71 -3.84 20.24
N ASN A 212 9.41 -4.02 19.93
CA ASN A 212 8.80 -4.08 18.59
C ASN A 212 9.30 -3.08 17.55
N HIS A 213 9.92 -2.01 18.00
CA HIS A 213 10.27 -0.87 17.16
C HIS A 213 11.51 -1.12 16.30
N TYR A 214 12.20 -2.25 16.47
CA TYR A 214 13.48 -2.47 15.81
C TYR A 214 13.38 -2.50 14.29
N CYS A 215 12.33 -3.11 13.75
CA CYS A 215 12.09 -3.16 12.30
C CYS A 215 11.12 -2.06 11.81
N TYR A 216 10.55 -1.24 12.71
CA TYR A 216 9.52 -0.27 12.34
C TYR A 216 10.14 1.02 11.78
N TYR A 217 10.73 0.92 10.60
CA TYR A 217 11.33 2.03 9.88
C TYR A 217 11.11 1.90 8.37
N GLY A 218 11.35 2.96 7.61
CA GLY A 218 11.29 3.03 6.16
C GLY A 218 12.63 3.41 5.58
N ARG A 219 13.09 2.66 4.60
CA ARG A 219 14.32 2.91 3.85
C ARG A 219 14.04 2.73 2.37
N GLY A 220 15.01 2.97 1.51
CA GLY A 220 14.84 2.82 0.08
C GLY A 220 14.48 4.14 -0.61
N ILE A 221 13.36 4.20 -1.32
CA ILE A 221 13.02 5.32 -2.19
C ILE A 221 11.69 5.93 -1.78
N ALA A 222 11.70 7.21 -1.42
CA ALA A 222 10.48 7.99 -1.18
C ALA A 222 10.14 8.87 -2.40
N VAL A 223 8.88 8.88 -2.81
CA VAL A 223 8.35 9.71 -3.90
C VAL A 223 7.37 10.72 -3.32
N ARG A 224 7.73 12.00 -3.42
CA ARG A 224 6.93 13.16 -3.01
C ARG A 224 6.54 14.06 -4.18
N ARG A 225 6.99 13.68 -5.37
CA ARG A 225 6.81 14.42 -6.62
C ARG A 225 5.67 13.83 -7.42
N SER A 226 4.79 14.66 -7.92
CA SER A 226 3.78 14.28 -8.92
C SER A 226 4.41 13.88 -10.24
N ASN A 227 3.68 13.13 -11.09
CA ASN A 227 4.13 12.67 -12.40
C ASN A 227 5.46 11.88 -12.37
N THR A 228 5.68 11.07 -11.35
CA THR A 228 6.90 10.26 -11.19
C THR A 228 6.65 8.80 -11.52
N THR A 229 7.51 8.23 -12.34
CA THR A 229 7.53 6.79 -12.62
C THR A 229 8.78 6.14 -12.05
N LEU A 230 8.61 5.17 -11.15
CA LEU A 230 9.65 4.23 -10.78
C LEU A 230 9.49 2.97 -11.65
N TYR A 231 10.57 2.49 -12.29
CA TYR A 231 10.48 1.40 -13.24
C TYR A 231 11.66 0.43 -13.15
N ASP A 232 11.42 -0.86 -13.40
CA ASP A 232 12.42 -1.92 -13.47
C ASP A 232 13.42 -1.89 -12.30
N ILE A 233 12.88 -1.85 -11.07
CA ILE A 233 13.67 -1.91 -9.84
C ILE A 233 13.49 -3.29 -9.22
N LYS A 234 14.58 -4.04 -9.10
CA LYS A 234 14.60 -5.35 -8.47
C LYS A 234 15.23 -5.23 -7.08
N HIS A 235 14.38 -5.16 -6.06
CA HIS A 235 14.83 -5.07 -4.67
C HIS A 235 15.06 -6.47 -4.07
N SER A 236 16.13 -6.60 -3.30
CA SER A 236 16.45 -7.81 -2.54
C SER A 236 17.09 -7.47 -1.20
N ILE A 237 17.00 -8.39 -0.25
CA ILE A 237 17.67 -8.28 1.05
C ILE A 237 18.76 -9.34 1.13
N GLU A 238 19.93 -8.94 1.61
CA GLU A 238 21.06 -9.85 1.74
C GLU A 238 20.76 -10.96 2.76
N GLY A 239 21.03 -12.20 2.36
CA GLY A 239 20.80 -13.37 3.21
C GLY A 239 19.36 -13.85 3.27
N GLU A 240 18.42 -13.19 2.58
CA GLU A 240 17.05 -13.63 2.47
C GLU A 240 16.89 -14.62 1.30
N ASP A 241 16.29 -15.77 1.58
CA ASP A 241 15.94 -16.75 0.56
C ASP A 241 14.46 -17.12 0.68
N MET A 242 13.66 -16.54 -0.20
CA MET A 242 12.21 -16.71 -0.21
C MET A 242 11.76 -18.04 -0.85
N THR A 243 12.67 -18.90 -1.28
CA THR A 243 12.36 -20.23 -1.81
C THR A 243 12.31 -21.31 -0.72
N ILE A 244 12.81 -21.03 0.47
CA ILE A 244 12.87 -21.98 1.58
C ILE A 244 11.49 -22.06 2.24
N GLU A 245 10.95 -23.28 2.29
CA GLU A 245 9.72 -23.61 3.05
C GLU A 245 10.09 -23.88 4.51
N ILE A 246 9.40 -23.22 5.43
CA ILE A 246 9.60 -23.41 6.85
C ILE A 246 8.31 -23.85 7.53
N ASP A 247 8.30 -25.09 8.00
CA ASP A 247 7.30 -25.67 8.86
C ASP A 247 7.90 -25.77 10.27
N ARG A 248 7.46 -24.90 11.19
CA ARG A 248 8.06 -24.81 12.54
C ARG A 248 7.62 -25.88 13.49
N ASN A 249 6.40 -26.33 13.34
CA ASN A 249 5.78 -27.27 14.27
C ASN A 249 5.74 -28.70 13.73
N GLY A 250 6.14 -28.92 12.47
CA GLY A 250 6.19 -30.24 11.84
C GLY A 250 4.81 -30.81 11.47
N ASP A 251 3.79 -29.97 11.32
CA ASP A 251 2.43 -30.42 10.98
C ASP A 251 2.20 -30.59 9.47
N GLY A 252 3.20 -30.31 8.65
CA GLY A 252 3.15 -30.39 7.19
C GLY A 252 2.54 -29.15 6.55
N ILE A 253 2.23 -28.13 7.31
CA ILE A 253 1.76 -26.83 6.81
C ILE A 253 2.91 -25.86 6.84
N ILE A 254 3.19 -25.23 5.70
CA ILE A 254 4.24 -24.22 5.64
C ILE A 254 3.80 -22.98 6.43
N ASP A 255 4.49 -22.69 7.51
CA ASP A 255 4.23 -21.53 8.33
C ASP A 255 4.70 -20.24 7.63
N PHE A 256 5.84 -20.32 6.95
CA PHE A 256 6.40 -19.20 6.20
C PHE A 256 7.48 -19.64 5.21
N TRP A 257 7.88 -18.68 4.38
CA TRP A 257 8.91 -18.84 3.35
C TRP A 257 10.08 -17.91 3.65
N GLY A 258 11.29 -18.35 3.34
CA GLY A 258 12.49 -17.54 3.46
C GLY A 258 13.40 -17.91 4.61
N ALA A 259 14.50 -17.19 4.75
CA ALA A 259 15.49 -17.46 5.80
C ALA A 259 14.96 -17.07 7.18
N ASP A 260 15.27 -17.91 8.16
CA ASP A 260 14.87 -17.71 9.57
C ASP A 260 15.53 -16.49 10.25
N ARG A 261 16.12 -15.56 9.51
CA ARG A 261 17.04 -14.56 10.06
C ARG A 261 16.98 -13.16 9.47
N SER A 262 15.95 -12.76 8.78
CA SER A 262 15.86 -11.38 8.28
C SER A 262 15.43 -10.39 9.38
N TYR A 263 16.24 -10.31 10.43
CA TYR A 263 16.09 -9.32 11.48
C TYR A 263 16.47 -7.93 10.95
N GLY A 264 15.66 -6.92 11.25
CA GLY A 264 15.98 -5.54 10.91
C GLY A 264 15.54 -5.09 9.52
N VAL A 265 14.70 -5.86 8.85
CA VAL A 265 14.07 -5.45 7.60
C VAL A 265 13.15 -4.25 7.83
N PRO A 266 13.15 -3.25 6.92
CA PRO A 266 12.24 -2.11 7.02
C PRO A 266 10.77 -2.52 6.94
N TYR A 267 10.05 -2.48 8.05
CA TYR A 267 8.63 -2.87 8.09
C TYR A 267 7.74 -1.91 7.29
N ILE A 268 8.07 -0.61 7.25
CA ILE A 268 7.25 0.41 6.56
C ILE A 268 7.35 0.29 5.03
N GLY A 269 8.39 -0.35 4.52
CA GLY A 269 8.56 -0.59 3.10
C GLY A 269 9.83 -0.01 2.51
N PHE A 270 10.14 -0.51 1.31
CA PHE A 270 11.25 -0.02 0.50
C PHE A 270 10.81 1.16 -0.38
N PHE A 271 9.59 1.10 -0.93
CA PHE A 271 9.00 2.19 -1.70
C PHE A 271 7.99 2.95 -0.85
N TYR A 272 8.08 4.27 -0.85
CA TYR A 272 7.14 5.12 -0.14
C TYR A 272 6.65 6.26 -1.02
N PHE A 273 5.36 6.26 -1.34
CA PHE A 273 4.70 7.35 -2.06
C PHE A 273 3.93 8.23 -1.08
N VAL A 274 4.15 9.54 -1.11
CA VAL A 274 3.48 10.44 -0.18
C VAL A 274 3.17 11.80 -0.79
N GLY A 275 1.90 12.20 -0.72
CA GLY A 275 1.47 13.52 -1.15
C GLY A 275 1.73 13.80 -2.62
N CYS A 276 1.53 12.85 -3.51
CA CYS A 276 1.80 12.95 -4.94
C CYS A 276 0.60 12.54 -5.79
N ASN A 277 0.53 13.09 -7.00
CA ASN A 277 -0.49 12.78 -8.00
C ASN A 277 0.15 12.13 -9.23
N LYS A 278 -0.52 11.12 -9.80
CA LYS A 278 -0.05 10.39 -10.99
C LYS A 278 1.36 9.79 -10.82
N ALA A 279 1.59 9.15 -9.69
CA ALA A 279 2.80 8.36 -9.48
C ALA A 279 2.58 6.92 -9.96
N THR A 280 3.63 6.31 -10.48
CA THR A 280 3.61 4.94 -10.99
C THR A 280 4.80 4.15 -10.46
N LEU A 281 4.56 2.92 -10.05
CA LEU A 281 5.58 1.88 -9.87
C LEU A 281 5.30 0.76 -10.87
N THR A 282 6.26 0.44 -11.71
CA THR A 282 6.05 -0.56 -12.77
C THR A 282 7.23 -1.50 -12.95
N ASP A 283 6.96 -2.71 -13.47
CA ASP A 283 7.95 -3.70 -13.90
C ASP A 283 8.98 -4.04 -12.81
N SER A 284 8.56 -4.02 -11.55
CA SER A 284 9.47 -4.11 -10.41
C SER A 284 9.26 -5.37 -9.59
N LEU A 285 10.37 -5.88 -9.05
CA LEU A 285 10.36 -7.00 -8.13
C LEU A 285 10.37 -6.47 -6.68
N LEU A 286 9.31 -6.78 -5.97
CA LEU A 286 9.15 -6.51 -4.56
C LEU A 286 9.38 -7.82 -3.83
N GLN A 287 10.61 -8.10 -3.39
CA GLN A 287 10.81 -9.27 -2.54
C GLN A 287 10.15 -9.02 -1.21
N GLY A 288 9.07 -9.73 -0.96
CA GLY A 288 8.40 -9.72 0.33
C GLY A 288 9.35 -10.11 1.43
N HIS A 289 9.44 -9.24 2.40
CA HIS A 289 10.43 -9.34 3.43
C HIS A 289 9.82 -9.99 4.65
N GLN A 290 10.57 -10.91 5.24
CA GLN A 290 10.28 -11.41 6.57
C GLN A 290 10.74 -10.38 7.58
N ALA A 291 9.85 -9.49 7.98
CA ALA A 291 10.08 -8.71 9.18
C ALA A 291 9.72 -9.57 10.39
N TYR A 292 10.71 -9.84 11.23
CA TYR A 292 10.40 -10.31 12.57
C TYR A 292 10.01 -9.12 13.41
N SER A 293 8.72 -8.95 13.65
CA SER A 293 8.28 -8.11 14.73
C SER A 293 8.23 -8.95 16.00
N PHE A 294 9.08 -8.61 16.94
CA PHE A 294 9.00 -9.16 18.30
C PHE A 294 7.88 -8.44 19.06
N TRP A 295 6.73 -9.06 19.17
CA TRP A 295 5.69 -8.58 20.06
C TRP A 295 5.86 -9.23 21.44
N GLN A 296 6.31 -8.46 22.40
CA GLN A 296 6.07 -8.74 23.81
C GLN A 296 4.75 -8.07 24.21
N GLY A 297 3.66 -8.72 23.97
CA GLY A 297 2.35 -8.21 24.36
C GLY A 297 1.75 -9.03 25.49
N ALA A 298 1.03 -8.39 26.36
CA ALA A 298 0.50 -8.94 27.61
C ALA A 298 -0.61 -9.99 27.47
N THR A 299 -1.30 -10.12 26.35
CA THR A 299 -2.21 -11.24 26.07
C THR A 299 -1.53 -12.37 25.34
N ARG A 300 -0.36 -12.12 25.01
CA ARG A 300 0.67 -12.94 24.44
C ARG A 300 1.62 -13.27 25.57
N ASN A 301 1.11 -13.25 26.79
CA ASN A 301 1.62 -13.14 28.14
C ASN A 301 2.35 -14.38 28.67
N GLU A 302 2.89 -15.19 27.78
CA GLU A 302 3.80 -16.23 28.24
C GLU A 302 5.23 -15.72 28.03
N PRO A 303 6.04 -15.66 29.08
CA PRO A 303 7.46 -15.34 28.93
C PRO A 303 8.10 -16.32 27.95
N GLY A 304 8.56 -15.83 26.81
CA GLY A 304 9.18 -16.64 25.79
C GLY A 304 8.33 -16.89 24.52
N ASN A 305 7.09 -16.48 24.45
CA ASN A 305 6.29 -16.51 23.22
C ASN A 305 6.69 -15.34 22.31
N ILE A 306 7.64 -15.60 21.45
CA ILE A 306 8.01 -14.74 20.35
C ILE A 306 7.00 -15.00 19.23
N ARG A 307 6.06 -14.11 19.02
CA ARG A 307 5.27 -14.13 17.80
C ARG A 307 6.11 -13.54 16.68
N ASN A 308 6.47 -14.38 15.74
CA ASN A 308 6.96 -13.92 14.47
C ASN A 308 5.75 -13.45 13.66
N GLU A 309 5.50 -12.16 13.63
CA GLU A 309 4.67 -11.60 12.59
C GLU A 309 5.54 -11.46 11.35
N MET A 310 5.20 -12.21 10.35
CA MET A 310 5.95 -12.28 9.11
C MET A 310 5.39 -11.30 8.12
N GLY A 311 6.31 -10.66 7.44
CA GLY A 311 6.04 -9.75 6.35
C GLY A 311 6.17 -8.28 6.74
N SER A 312 6.84 -7.55 5.88
CA SER A 312 6.88 -6.09 5.85
C SER A 312 6.01 -5.60 4.71
N TYR A 313 5.67 -4.33 4.73
CA TYR A 313 5.15 -3.66 3.55
C TYR A 313 6.34 -3.35 2.63
N ASP A 314 6.36 -3.87 1.42
CA ASP A 314 7.37 -3.48 0.43
C ASP A 314 7.09 -2.10 -0.13
N LEU A 315 5.82 -1.73 -0.15
CA LEU A 315 5.32 -0.48 -0.65
C LEU A 315 4.38 0.16 0.38
N ASN A 316 4.57 1.42 0.65
CA ASN A 316 3.64 2.22 1.42
C ASN A 316 3.22 3.46 0.62
N ALA A 317 1.95 3.86 0.74
CA ALA A 317 1.43 5.05 0.10
C ALA A 317 0.56 5.83 1.09
N THR A 318 0.75 7.14 1.12
CA THR A 318 -0.01 8.03 1.99
C THR A 318 -0.39 9.29 1.24
N ASP A 319 -1.67 9.69 1.31
CA ASP A 319 -2.12 10.95 0.72
C ASP A 319 -1.83 11.05 -0.80
N CYS A 320 -1.91 9.96 -1.54
CA CYS A 320 -1.68 9.93 -2.99
C CYS A 320 -2.99 9.91 -3.78
N ILE A 321 -2.98 10.54 -4.95
CA ILE A 321 -4.08 10.48 -5.91
C ILE A 321 -3.56 9.88 -7.23
N ASN A 322 -4.36 9.03 -7.88
CA ASN A 322 -4.02 8.41 -9.15
C ASN A 322 -2.70 7.61 -9.10
N LEU A 323 -2.54 6.79 -8.08
CA LEU A 323 -1.38 5.90 -7.93
C LEU A 323 -1.57 4.65 -8.78
N SER A 324 -0.58 4.32 -9.61
CA SER A 324 -0.58 3.13 -10.47
C SER A 324 0.52 2.15 -10.07
N LEU A 325 0.15 0.89 -9.87
CA LEU A 325 0.99 -0.24 -9.51
C LEU A 325 0.86 -1.28 -10.63
N LEU A 326 1.87 -1.41 -11.48
CA LEU A 326 1.75 -2.16 -12.73
C LEU A 326 2.85 -3.20 -12.85
N ASN A 327 2.51 -4.42 -13.30
CA ASN A 327 3.49 -5.46 -13.59
C ASN A 327 4.42 -5.77 -12.39
N LEU A 328 3.89 -5.75 -11.18
CA LEU A 328 4.69 -5.99 -9.98
C LEU A 328 4.71 -7.48 -9.65
N THR A 329 5.89 -7.95 -9.25
CA THR A 329 6.06 -9.30 -8.73
C THR A 329 6.70 -9.24 -7.35
N GLN A 330 6.25 -10.08 -6.44
CA GLN A 330 6.77 -10.10 -5.08
C GLN A 330 7.81 -11.20 -4.87
N TYR A 331 7.68 -12.30 -5.59
CA TYR A 331 8.60 -13.44 -5.46
C TYR A 331 9.07 -13.94 -6.81
N GLU A 332 10.37 -14.04 -6.95
CA GLU A 332 11.03 -14.65 -8.09
C GLU A 332 12.00 -15.72 -7.57
N ASN A 333 12.00 -16.90 -8.17
CA ASN A 333 13.05 -17.86 -7.95
C ASN A 333 14.36 -17.30 -8.51
N LYS A 334 15.36 -17.11 -7.65
CA LYS A 334 16.62 -16.48 -8.03
C LYS A 334 17.43 -17.28 -9.05
N GLU A 335 17.22 -18.61 -9.11
CA GLU A 335 17.93 -19.49 -10.03
C GLU A 335 17.26 -19.57 -11.40
N THR A 336 15.93 -19.61 -11.42
CA THR A 336 15.17 -19.80 -12.67
C THR A 336 14.53 -18.52 -13.20
N GLY A 337 14.43 -17.47 -12.40
CA GLY A 337 13.67 -16.26 -12.74
C GLY A 337 12.16 -16.48 -12.79
N GLU A 338 11.67 -17.61 -12.30
CA GLU A 338 10.25 -17.96 -12.31
C GLU A 338 9.52 -17.28 -11.17
N VAL A 339 8.38 -16.64 -11.47
CA VAL A 339 7.53 -16.01 -10.48
C VAL A 339 6.78 -17.07 -9.67
N ILE A 340 6.88 -17.00 -8.36
CA ILE A 340 6.24 -17.95 -7.46
C ILE A 340 4.85 -17.41 -7.05
N THR A 341 3.78 -18.06 -7.51
CA THR A 341 2.40 -17.52 -7.44
C THR A 341 1.50 -18.17 -6.40
N ASN A 342 1.95 -19.23 -5.70
CA ASN A 342 1.09 -20.05 -4.85
C ASN A 342 1.38 -19.93 -3.34
N ARG A 343 1.84 -18.78 -2.89
CA ARG A 343 2.24 -18.58 -1.49
C ARG A 343 1.10 -18.09 -0.60
N LYS A 344 1.13 -18.54 0.65
CA LYS A 344 0.28 -18.07 1.73
C LYS A 344 1.12 -17.16 2.63
N MET A 345 1.21 -15.87 2.34
CA MET A 345 1.91 -14.93 3.22
C MET A 345 0.97 -13.90 3.81
N TYR A 346 1.33 -13.39 4.99
CA TYR A 346 0.41 -12.64 5.84
C TYR A 346 0.50 -11.12 5.68
N HIS A 347 1.60 -10.59 5.18
CA HIS A 347 1.78 -9.16 4.96
C HIS A 347 2.27 -8.95 3.55
N GLY A 348 1.84 -7.91 2.94
CA GLY A 348 2.13 -7.73 1.54
C GLY A 348 2.20 -6.30 1.15
N VAL A 349 2.31 -6.15 -0.06
CA VAL A 349 2.87 -5.16 -0.87
C VAL A 349 2.45 -3.74 -0.52
N MET A 350 1.22 -3.48 -0.12
CA MET A 350 0.77 -2.10 -0.07
C MET A 350 0.09 -1.75 1.24
N GLY A 351 0.65 -0.78 1.95
CA GLY A 351 -0.07 -0.05 2.97
C GLY A 351 -0.61 1.26 2.40
N SER A 352 -1.90 1.33 2.05
CA SER A 352 -2.51 2.58 1.60
C SER A 352 -3.12 3.34 2.77
N ASN A 353 -2.77 4.62 2.89
CA ASN A 353 -3.36 5.52 3.86
C ASN A 353 -3.92 6.75 3.14
N PHE A 354 -5.24 6.92 3.16
CA PHE A 354 -5.93 8.07 2.56
C PHE A 354 -5.69 8.29 1.06
N CYS A 355 -5.30 7.23 0.34
CA CYS A 355 -5.08 7.31 -1.10
C CYS A 355 -6.39 7.29 -1.88
N ARG A 356 -6.36 7.85 -3.10
CA ARG A 356 -7.51 7.86 -4.01
C ARG A 356 -7.14 7.39 -5.39
N ASN A 357 -8.09 6.73 -6.06
CA ASN A 357 -7.94 6.25 -7.43
C ASN A 357 -6.68 5.39 -7.59
N VAL A 358 -6.57 4.36 -6.77
CA VAL A 358 -5.44 3.42 -6.81
C VAL A 358 -5.72 2.33 -7.84
N VAL A 359 -4.78 2.11 -8.75
CA VAL A 359 -4.83 1.04 -9.73
C VAL A 359 -3.72 0.04 -9.45
N MET A 360 -4.07 -1.24 -9.38
CA MET A 360 -3.13 -2.37 -9.36
C MET A 360 -3.48 -3.28 -10.53
N ASP A 361 -2.56 -3.43 -11.47
CA ASP A 361 -2.79 -4.22 -12.68
C ASP A 361 -1.63 -5.14 -13.02
N ASN A 362 -1.92 -6.37 -13.44
CA ASN A 362 -0.96 -7.39 -13.81
C ASN A 362 0.11 -7.64 -12.73
N CYS A 363 -0.34 -7.81 -11.47
CA CYS A 363 0.55 -8.00 -10.32
C CYS A 363 0.44 -9.41 -9.74
N TYR A 364 1.59 -9.94 -9.29
CA TYR A 364 1.70 -11.21 -8.55
C TYR A 364 2.24 -10.90 -7.16
N VAL A 365 1.34 -10.67 -6.20
CA VAL A 365 1.67 -10.15 -4.88
C VAL A 365 0.80 -10.82 -3.81
N ASP A 366 1.22 -10.73 -2.56
CA ASP A 366 0.45 -11.37 -1.48
C ASP A 366 -0.82 -10.63 -1.15
N ARG A 367 -0.77 -9.31 -1.02
CA ARG A 367 -1.87 -8.56 -0.46
C ARG A 367 -1.96 -7.12 -0.97
N PHE A 368 -3.18 -6.69 -1.25
CA PHE A 368 -3.55 -5.29 -1.30
C PHE A 368 -4.10 -4.90 0.08
N ASP A 369 -3.53 -3.90 0.74
CA ASP A 369 -3.97 -3.42 2.05
C ASP A 369 -4.23 -1.91 2.05
N SER A 370 -5.48 -1.54 2.20
CA SER A 370 -5.90 -0.18 2.48
C SER A 370 -5.89 0.02 4.00
N HIS A 371 -4.73 0.34 4.56
CA HIS A 371 -4.49 0.34 6.02
C HIS A 371 -5.30 1.40 6.76
N GLN A 372 -5.34 2.64 6.26
CA GLN A 372 -6.12 3.74 6.82
C GLN A 372 -7.01 4.43 5.78
N GLY A 373 -7.54 3.66 4.85
CA GLY A 373 -8.49 4.13 3.88
C GLY A 373 -7.96 4.21 2.45
N VAL A 374 -8.85 3.85 1.54
CA VAL A 374 -8.73 4.08 0.11
C VAL A 374 -10.07 4.58 -0.41
N HIS A 375 -10.06 5.49 -1.35
CA HIS A 375 -11.26 5.87 -2.09
C HIS A 375 -11.07 5.63 -3.57
N ASN A 376 -11.84 4.75 -4.13
CA ASN A 376 -11.68 4.11 -5.42
C ASN A 376 -10.39 3.28 -5.54
N ALA A 377 -10.55 1.99 -5.66
CA ALA A 377 -9.47 1.07 -5.98
C ALA A 377 -9.88 0.14 -7.12
N ARG A 378 -8.97 -0.05 -8.06
CA ARG A 378 -9.13 -0.98 -9.18
C ARG A 378 -8.01 -2.01 -9.15
N ILE A 379 -8.36 -3.29 -9.03
CA ILE A 379 -7.42 -4.41 -8.99
C ILE A 379 -7.77 -5.32 -10.17
N THR A 380 -6.87 -5.42 -11.15
CA THR A 380 -7.14 -6.16 -12.37
C THR A 380 -5.98 -7.08 -12.75
N ASN A 381 -6.30 -8.24 -13.35
CA ASN A 381 -5.31 -9.18 -13.90
C ASN A 381 -4.26 -9.63 -12.87
N CYS A 382 -4.64 -9.79 -11.61
CA CYS A 382 -3.70 -10.07 -10.52
C CYS A 382 -3.85 -11.49 -9.97
N THR A 383 -2.74 -12.00 -9.45
CA THR A 383 -2.73 -13.14 -8.53
C THR A 383 -2.34 -12.66 -7.14
N LEU A 384 -3.21 -12.92 -6.16
CA LEU A 384 -3.02 -12.48 -4.78
C LEU A 384 -2.91 -13.70 -3.85
N GLY A 385 -1.80 -13.79 -3.10
CA GLY A 385 -1.57 -14.90 -2.19
C GLY A 385 -2.51 -14.88 -0.99
N PHE A 386 -2.58 -13.76 -0.28
CA PHE A 386 -3.30 -13.66 0.99
C PHE A 386 -4.57 -12.81 0.95
N GLY A 387 -4.59 -11.59 0.39
CA GLY A 387 -5.78 -10.79 0.54
C GLY A 387 -5.97 -9.49 -0.21
N ILE A 388 -7.24 -9.08 -0.23
CA ILE A 388 -7.68 -7.71 -0.46
C ILE A 388 -8.26 -7.23 0.86
N LEU A 389 -7.50 -6.43 1.60
CA LEU A 389 -7.93 -5.83 2.86
C LEU A 389 -8.29 -4.38 2.61
N VAL A 390 -9.51 -3.99 2.93
CA VAL A 390 -9.98 -2.62 2.66
C VAL A 390 -10.71 -1.99 3.84
N ILE A 391 -10.52 -0.69 3.94
CA ILE A 391 -11.36 0.27 4.64
C ILE A 391 -11.43 1.53 3.79
N GLY A 392 -12.55 2.23 3.80
CA GLY A 392 -12.73 3.46 3.02
C GLY A 392 -14.04 3.50 2.29
N GLY A 393 -14.01 3.77 0.97
CA GLY A 393 -15.25 3.90 0.20
C GLY A 393 -15.04 4.15 -1.30
N GLY A 394 -16.09 4.61 -1.97
CA GLY A 394 -16.14 4.82 -3.40
C GLY A 394 -16.39 3.53 -4.16
N GLU A 395 -15.58 3.20 -5.15
CA GLU A 395 -15.68 1.94 -5.90
C GLU A 395 -14.49 1.03 -5.62
N LEU A 396 -14.76 -0.22 -5.25
CA LEU A 396 -13.77 -1.30 -5.31
C LEU A 396 -14.10 -2.20 -6.50
N TYR A 397 -13.30 -2.06 -7.56
CA TYR A 397 -13.46 -2.85 -8.78
C TYR A 397 -12.38 -3.92 -8.87
N VAL A 398 -12.78 -5.19 -8.92
CA VAL A 398 -11.87 -6.35 -8.97
C VAL A 398 -12.23 -7.20 -10.19
N GLU A 399 -11.30 -7.34 -11.14
CA GLU A 399 -11.54 -8.10 -12.38
C GLU A 399 -10.35 -8.98 -12.75
N ASN A 400 -10.61 -10.21 -13.19
CA ASN A 400 -9.60 -11.19 -13.58
C ASN A 400 -8.57 -11.44 -12.45
N VAL A 401 -9.03 -11.55 -11.21
CA VAL A 401 -8.17 -11.78 -10.04
C VAL A 401 -8.32 -13.21 -9.56
N HIS A 402 -7.17 -13.87 -9.38
CA HIS A 402 -7.08 -15.17 -8.70
C HIS A 402 -6.58 -14.94 -7.27
N ARG A 403 -7.44 -15.24 -6.29
CA ARG A 403 -7.11 -15.25 -4.88
C ARG A 403 -6.76 -16.68 -4.44
N VAL A 404 -5.50 -16.91 -4.07
CA VAL A 404 -4.99 -18.26 -3.83
C VAL A 404 -5.28 -18.75 -2.42
N GLY A 405 -4.93 -17.99 -1.39
CA GLY A 405 -5.03 -18.39 0.01
C GLY A 405 -6.07 -17.58 0.82
N GLY A 406 -6.30 -17.97 2.07
CA GLY A 406 -7.23 -17.30 2.99
C GLY A 406 -8.66 -17.82 2.92
N ASN A 407 -9.50 -17.35 3.84
CA ASN A 407 -10.88 -17.81 4.02
C ASN A 407 -11.93 -16.94 3.30
N ALA A 408 -11.57 -15.71 2.94
CA ALA A 408 -12.43 -14.80 2.22
C ALA A 408 -11.70 -14.09 1.08
N PHE A 409 -12.43 -13.69 0.04
CA PHE A 409 -11.88 -13.02 -1.13
C PHE A 409 -11.50 -11.57 -0.81
N ILE A 410 -12.40 -10.85 -0.13
CA ILE A 410 -12.21 -9.49 0.36
C ILE A 410 -12.39 -9.47 1.87
N HIS A 411 -11.49 -8.80 2.57
CA HIS A 411 -11.59 -8.55 4.00
C HIS A 411 -11.84 -7.06 4.27
N LEU A 412 -12.96 -6.73 4.86
CA LEU A 412 -13.15 -5.41 5.44
C LEU A 412 -12.38 -5.36 6.77
N ARG A 413 -11.54 -4.35 6.94
CA ARG A 413 -10.66 -4.28 8.13
C ARG A 413 -11.42 -4.33 9.45
N MET A 414 -11.28 -5.46 10.16
CA MET A 414 -12.08 -5.76 11.34
C MET A 414 -11.73 -4.91 12.56
N ASP A 415 -10.48 -4.45 12.65
CA ASP A 415 -9.99 -3.58 13.73
C ASP A 415 -10.53 -2.14 13.64
N TYR A 416 -11.16 -1.80 12.52
CA TYR A 416 -11.85 -0.52 12.30
C TYR A 416 -13.37 -0.71 12.12
N ASN A 417 -13.91 -1.84 12.57
CA ASN A 417 -15.33 -2.17 12.49
C ASN A 417 -15.88 -2.34 11.05
N SER A 418 -15.00 -2.77 10.13
CA SER A 418 -15.36 -3.22 8.78
C SER A 418 -16.16 -2.22 7.95
N VAL A 419 -15.56 -1.06 7.66
CA VAL A 419 -16.20 0.01 6.91
C VAL A 419 -15.72 0.04 5.46
N PHE A 420 -16.67 -0.05 4.53
CA PHE A 420 -16.48 0.34 3.14
C PHE A 420 -17.74 1.04 2.61
N ASP A 421 -17.74 2.39 2.65
CA ASP A 421 -18.84 3.23 2.17
C ASP A 421 -18.77 3.37 0.65
N GLY A 422 -19.14 2.31 -0.06
CA GLY A 422 -19.04 2.27 -1.50
C GLY A 422 -19.56 0.99 -2.13
N ASP A 423 -19.47 0.97 -3.44
CA ASP A 423 -19.87 -0.16 -4.28
C ASP A 423 -18.71 -1.13 -4.51
N VAL A 424 -19.00 -2.43 -4.53
CA VAL A 424 -18.03 -3.48 -4.83
C VAL A 424 -18.46 -4.21 -6.09
N THR A 425 -17.55 -4.29 -7.05
CA THR A 425 -17.71 -5.06 -8.29
C THR A 425 -16.63 -6.14 -8.37
N VAL A 426 -17.05 -7.39 -8.49
CA VAL A 426 -16.16 -8.56 -8.69
C VAL A 426 -16.51 -9.20 -10.01
N LYS A 427 -15.54 -9.31 -10.92
CA LYS A 427 -15.78 -9.79 -12.28
C LYS A 427 -14.70 -10.76 -12.75
N ASN A 428 -15.11 -11.88 -13.33
CA ASN A 428 -14.22 -12.92 -13.87
C ASN A 428 -13.10 -13.34 -12.90
N CYS A 429 -13.45 -13.57 -11.63
CA CYS A 429 -12.49 -13.86 -10.57
C CYS A 429 -12.51 -15.34 -10.18
N ARG A 430 -11.47 -15.79 -9.47
CA ARG A 430 -11.35 -17.14 -8.92
C ARG A 430 -10.96 -17.11 -7.45
N CYS A 431 -11.69 -17.87 -6.65
CA CYS A 431 -11.43 -18.09 -5.23
C CYS A 431 -10.75 -19.44 -5.03
N GLY A 432 -9.66 -19.49 -4.25
CA GLY A 432 -8.96 -20.72 -3.91
C GLY A 432 -9.78 -21.68 -3.05
N GLU A 433 -9.31 -22.91 -2.90
CA GLU A 433 -10.03 -24.05 -2.31
C GLU A 433 -10.58 -23.82 -0.89
N GLN A 434 -9.94 -23.00 -0.08
CA GLN A 434 -10.38 -22.75 1.29
C GLN A 434 -11.36 -21.59 1.42
N MET A 435 -11.59 -20.84 0.33
CA MET A 435 -12.45 -19.67 0.36
C MET A 435 -13.92 -20.02 0.21
N LYS A 436 -14.70 -19.72 1.24
CA LYS A 436 -16.15 -19.91 1.26
C LYS A 436 -16.93 -18.60 1.35
N ILE A 437 -16.24 -17.47 1.39
CA ILE A 437 -16.83 -16.16 1.64
C ILE A 437 -16.26 -15.14 0.66
N LEU A 438 -17.13 -14.30 0.07
CA LEU A 438 -16.69 -13.22 -0.78
C LEU A 438 -16.19 -12.04 0.05
N ILE A 439 -17.01 -11.54 0.98
CA ILE A 439 -16.68 -10.38 1.81
C ILE A 439 -16.81 -10.77 3.29
N GLU A 440 -15.69 -10.74 3.99
CA GLU A 440 -15.65 -10.97 5.43
C GLU A 440 -15.48 -9.64 6.16
N GLY A 441 -16.20 -9.50 7.27
CA GLY A 441 -16.10 -8.34 8.13
C GLY A 441 -16.39 -8.68 9.58
N ARG A 442 -16.46 -7.65 10.44
CA ARG A 442 -16.82 -7.76 11.84
C ARG A 442 -17.61 -6.55 12.27
N TRP A 443 -18.66 -6.76 13.01
CA TRP A 443 -19.43 -5.72 13.66
C TRP A 443 -19.24 -5.81 15.17
N VAL A 444 -18.97 -4.68 15.79
CA VAL A 444 -19.07 -4.49 17.23
C VAL A 444 -19.66 -3.10 17.47
N LYS A 445 -20.43 -2.95 18.54
CA LYS A 445 -20.96 -1.65 18.96
C LYS A 445 -19.78 -0.78 19.44
N PHE A 446 -19.15 -0.10 18.49
CA PHE A 446 -17.93 0.67 18.72
C PHE A 446 -17.93 1.93 17.85
N TYR A 447 -17.62 3.06 18.45
CA TYR A 447 -17.49 4.32 17.72
C TYR A 447 -16.09 4.41 17.10
N ASN A 448 -16.02 4.35 15.78
CA ASN A 448 -14.75 4.48 15.01
C ASN A 448 -14.59 5.83 14.29
N GLY A 449 -15.53 6.75 14.49
CA GLY A 449 -15.56 8.05 13.81
C GLY A 449 -16.27 8.05 12.46
N LEU A 450 -16.86 6.92 12.07
CA LEU A 450 -17.53 6.72 10.79
C LEU A 450 -18.90 6.08 10.97
N ASP A 451 -19.82 6.32 10.04
CA ASP A 451 -20.94 5.43 9.80
C ASP A 451 -20.40 4.11 9.24
N ASN A 452 -20.92 2.98 9.73
CA ASN A 452 -20.38 1.68 9.39
C ASN A 452 -21.14 1.08 8.21
N HIS A 453 -20.58 1.24 7.02
CA HIS A 453 -21.08 0.61 5.80
C HIS A 453 -20.30 -0.68 5.55
N VAL A 454 -20.98 -1.81 5.46
CA VAL A 454 -20.35 -3.06 5.01
C VAL A 454 -20.01 -2.94 3.53
N THR A 455 -20.94 -2.52 2.72
CA THR A 455 -20.84 -2.01 1.34
C THR A 455 -22.18 -1.33 1.01
N ASN A 456 -22.24 -0.55 -0.07
CA ASN A 456 -23.54 0.00 -0.52
C ASN A 456 -24.23 -0.96 -1.49
N ASN A 457 -23.53 -1.43 -2.53
CA ASN A 457 -24.02 -2.47 -3.43
C ASN A 457 -22.90 -3.48 -3.71
N LEU A 458 -23.30 -4.70 -4.09
CA LEU A 458 -22.39 -5.73 -4.57
C LEU A 458 -22.83 -6.21 -5.95
N THR A 459 -21.90 -6.20 -6.90
CA THR A 459 -22.08 -6.82 -8.21
C THR A 459 -21.05 -7.92 -8.41
N VAL A 460 -21.50 -9.11 -8.77
CA VAL A 460 -20.66 -10.26 -9.09
C VAL A 460 -21.03 -10.76 -10.48
N ASP A 461 -20.07 -10.82 -11.39
CA ASP A 461 -20.27 -11.34 -12.74
C ASP A 461 -19.08 -12.20 -13.16
N GLY A 462 -19.23 -13.50 -13.12
CA GLY A 462 -18.14 -14.43 -13.37
C GLY A 462 -17.27 -14.66 -12.12
N LEU A 463 -17.62 -15.67 -11.33
CA LEU A 463 -16.84 -16.08 -10.16
C LEU A 463 -16.73 -17.60 -10.11
N VAL A 464 -15.51 -18.11 -10.04
CA VAL A 464 -15.25 -19.53 -9.81
C VAL A 464 -14.85 -19.76 -8.37
N CYS A 465 -15.56 -20.67 -7.68
CA CYS A 465 -15.35 -20.96 -6.27
C CYS A 465 -14.84 -22.40 -6.11
N ASP A 466 -13.55 -22.56 -5.81
CA ASP A 466 -12.93 -23.89 -5.72
C ASP A 466 -13.41 -24.70 -4.53
N SER A 467 -13.94 -24.05 -3.49
CA SER A 467 -14.50 -24.72 -2.30
C SER A 467 -15.82 -25.44 -2.53
N GLY A 468 -16.54 -25.14 -3.60
CA GLY A 468 -17.88 -25.70 -3.89
C GLY A 468 -19.02 -25.16 -3.02
N GLU A 469 -18.73 -24.39 -1.97
CA GLU A 469 -19.69 -23.70 -1.08
C GLU A 469 -19.31 -22.23 -1.00
N PHE A 470 -20.32 -21.34 -1.04
CA PHE A 470 -19.99 -19.93 -1.08
C PHE A 470 -21.11 -19.04 -0.53
N ALA A 471 -20.74 -18.03 0.26
CA ALA A 471 -21.62 -16.97 0.72
C ALA A 471 -21.06 -15.59 0.33
N PHE A 472 -21.95 -14.62 0.04
CA PHE A 472 -21.51 -13.27 -0.29
C PHE A 472 -20.92 -12.54 0.91
N TYR A 473 -21.48 -12.73 2.11
CA TYR A 473 -21.05 -12.04 3.32
C TYR A 473 -20.88 -12.98 4.51
N SER A 474 -19.88 -12.68 5.34
CA SER A 474 -19.78 -13.15 6.71
C SER A 474 -19.35 -12.01 7.61
N ILE A 475 -20.27 -11.50 8.42
CA ILE A 475 -19.99 -10.38 9.32
C ILE A 475 -20.02 -10.90 10.74
N ARG A 476 -18.86 -11.13 11.32
CA ARG A 476 -18.72 -11.65 12.69
C ARG A 476 -19.40 -10.70 13.69
N ASN A 477 -20.07 -11.27 14.68
CA ASN A 477 -20.82 -10.57 15.73
C ASN A 477 -22.00 -9.72 15.22
N LEU A 478 -22.46 -9.93 13.99
CA LEU A 478 -23.66 -9.26 13.49
C LEU A 478 -24.89 -9.86 14.18
N GLU A 479 -25.63 -9.02 14.90
CA GLU A 479 -26.91 -9.36 15.51
C GLU A 479 -28.06 -8.73 14.73
N PRO A 480 -29.25 -9.38 14.64
CA PRO A 480 -30.39 -8.84 13.88
C PRO A 480 -30.85 -7.46 14.31
N THR A 481 -30.54 -7.07 15.55
CA THR A 481 -30.94 -5.78 16.14
C THR A 481 -29.84 -4.71 16.06
N SER A 482 -28.69 -5.02 15.42
CA SER A 482 -27.52 -4.13 15.39
C SER A 482 -27.69 -2.87 14.53
N THR A 483 -28.85 -2.67 13.94
CA THR A 483 -29.01 -1.75 12.80
C THR A 483 -29.31 -0.30 13.15
N THR A 484 -29.56 0.08 14.40
CA THR A 484 -30.04 1.44 14.69
C THR A 484 -29.76 1.94 16.10
N ASP A 485 -28.52 2.33 16.38
CA ASP A 485 -28.28 3.32 17.45
C ASP A 485 -27.72 4.60 16.81
N ASP A 486 -28.13 5.75 17.30
CA ASP A 486 -27.73 7.07 16.78
C ASP A 486 -26.21 7.34 16.79
N VAL A 487 -25.43 6.49 17.44
CA VAL A 487 -23.98 6.66 17.62
C VAL A 487 -23.14 5.73 16.74
N ASN A 488 -23.67 4.58 16.32
CA ASN A 488 -22.99 3.62 15.46
C ASN A 488 -24.01 3.00 14.51
N ARG A 489 -24.24 3.64 13.39
CA ARG A 489 -25.13 3.09 12.38
C ARG A 489 -24.42 2.03 11.57
N LEU A 490 -25.03 0.87 11.40
CA LEU A 490 -24.58 -0.16 10.47
C LEU A 490 -25.49 -0.17 9.24
N TYR A 491 -24.87 0.03 8.09
CA TYR A 491 -25.53 -0.06 6.80
C TYR A 491 -25.07 -1.35 6.10
N LEU A 492 -26.00 -2.24 5.84
CA LEU A 492 -25.80 -3.43 5.02
C LEU A 492 -26.12 -3.11 3.56
N PRO A 493 -25.64 -3.90 2.58
CA PRO A 493 -25.85 -3.61 1.18
C PRO A 493 -27.34 -3.52 0.82
N GLU A 494 -27.69 -2.51 0.05
CA GLU A 494 -29.04 -2.36 -0.47
C GLU A 494 -29.38 -3.44 -1.49
N LYS A 495 -28.41 -3.78 -2.34
CA LYS A 495 -28.59 -4.70 -3.44
C LYS A 495 -27.35 -5.57 -3.71
N ILE A 496 -27.60 -6.85 -3.99
CA ILE A 496 -26.62 -7.81 -4.51
C ILE A 496 -27.13 -8.26 -5.87
N VAL A 497 -26.29 -8.12 -6.91
CA VAL A 497 -26.55 -8.69 -8.24
C VAL A 497 -25.46 -9.70 -8.54
N ALA A 498 -25.86 -10.94 -8.79
CA ALA A 498 -24.91 -12.01 -9.12
C ALA A 498 -25.29 -12.73 -10.40
N SER A 499 -24.31 -13.01 -11.25
CA SER A 499 -24.40 -13.80 -12.46
C SER A 499 -23.14 -14.63 -12.65
N ASN A 500 -23.25 -15.76 -13.33
CA ASN A 500 -22.10 -16.58 -13.73
C ASN A 500 -21.21 -17.02 -12.54
N VAL A 501 -21.82 -17.53 -11.47
CA VAL A 501 -21.10 -18.08 -10.32
C VAL A 501 -21.03 -19.61 -10.48
N PHE A 502 -19.82 -20.16 -10.42
CA PHE A 502 -19.55 -21.57 -10.73
C PHE A 502 -18.68 -22.24 -9.66
N ALA A 503 -18.81 -23.56 -9.58
CA ALA A 503 -17.89 -24.42 -8.82
C ALA A 503 -16.49 -24.47 -9.48
N ALA A 504 -15.57 -25.24 -8.90
CA ALA A 504 -14.17 -25.36 -9.32
C ALA A 504 -13.98 -25.72 -10.81
N ASP A 505 -14.94 -26.49 -11.39
CA ASP A 505 -14.92 -26.89 -12.81
C ASP A 505 -15.21 -25.72 -13.77
N GLY A 506 -15.62 -24.55 -13.24
CA GLY A 506 -15.96 -23.36 -14.01
C GLY A 506 -17.23 -23.46 -14.85
N VAL A 507 -18.02 -24.52 -14.69
CA VAL A 507 -19.25 -24.77 -15.49
C VAL A 507 -20.45 -25.18 -14.64
N THR A 508 -20.26 -25.83 -13.51
CA THR A 508 -21.36 -26.20 -12.59
C THR A 508 -21.85 -24.97 -11.85
N PRO A 509 -23.10 -24.52 -12.08
CA PRO A 509 -23.62 -23.33 -11.42
C PRO A 509 -23.67 -23.48 -9.89
N LEU A 510 -23.23 -22.44 -9.17
CA LEU A 510 -23.43 -22.28 -7.74
C LEU A 510 -24.46 -21.20 -7.48
N VAL A 511 -25.30 -21.42 -6.47
CA VAL A 511 -26.21 -20.40 -5.95
C VAL A 511 -25.68 -19.98 -4.56
N PRO A 512 -24.94 -18.87 -4.47
CA PRO A 512 -24.40 -18.42 -3.20
C PRO A 512 -25.51 -18.00 -2.23
N GLU A 513 -25.29 -18.24 -0.96
CA GLU A 513 -26.12 -17.64 0.09
C GLU A 513 -25.75 -16.17 0.29
N ILE A 514 -26.69 -15.34 0.76
CA ILE A 514 -26.38 -13.95 1.11
C ILE A 514 -25.37 -13.95 2.27
N SER A 515 -25.71 -14.66 3.34
CA SER A 515 -24.92 -14.78 4.56
C SER A 515 -25.52 -15.88 5.43
N GLU A 516 -24.74 -16.41 6.38
CA GLU A 516 -25.27 -17.23 7.48
C GLU A 516 -26.23 -16.40 8.38
N GLN A 517 -26.04 -15.06 8.47
CA GLN A 517 -26.89 -14.14 9.21
C GLN A 517 -28.06 -13.62 8.35
N LYS A 518 -28.85 -14.51 7.76
CA LYS A 518 -29.92 -14.18 6.79
C LYS A 518 -30.91 -13.13 7.28
N ASP A 519 -31.28 -13.16 8.56
CA ASP A 519 -32.26 -12.25 9.13
C ASP A 519 -31.77 -10.78 9.14
N ALA A 520 -30.47 -10.58 9.35
CA ALA A 520 -29.87 -9.24 9.31
C ALA A 520 -29.93 -8.64 7.90
N PHE A 521 -29.81 -9.49 6.85
CA PHE A 521 -29.87 -9.07 5.45
C PHE A 521 -31.29 -9.07 4.86
N SER A 522 -32.34 -9.13 5.69
CA SER A 522 -33.74 -9.21 5.22
C SER A 522 -34.17 -8.04 4.33
N ALA A 523 -33.56 -6.86 4.47
CA ALA A 523 -33.81 -5.69 3.64
C ALA A 523 -32.98 -5.67 2.34
N THR A 524 -31.95 -6.51 2.22
CA THR A 524 -31.06 -6.57 1.06
C THR A 524 -31.74 -7.27 -0.12
N LYS A 525 -31.80 -6.60 -1.26
CA LYS A 525 -32.35 -7.18 -2.49
C LYS A 525 -31.34 -8.07 -3.19
N LEU A 526 -31.55 -9.39 -3.19
CA LEU A 526 -30.74 -10.35 -3.96
C LEU A 526 -31.34 -10.60 -5.35
N ILE A 527 -30.52 -10.49 -6.38
CA ILE A 527 -30.88 -10.76 -7.79
C ILE A 527 -29.82 -11.74 -8.34
N ILE A 528 -30.24 -12.97 -8.57
CA ILE A 528 -29.43 -13.98 -9.29
C ILE A 528 -29.91 -14.01 -10.74
N LYS A 529 -29.00 -13.94 -11.70
CA LYS A 529 -29.27 -13.93 -13.14
C LYS A 529 -28.71 -15.18 -13.81
#